data_b56aa30f640d40d7ca6544cdca78df8d
#
_entry.id   b56aa30f640d40d7ca6544cdca78df8d
#
_cell.length_a   1.000
_cell.length_b   1.000
_cell.length_c   1.000
_cell.angle_alpha   90.00
_cell.angle_beta   90.00
_cell.angle_gamma   90.00
#
_symmetry.space_group_name_H-M   'P 1'
#
loop_
_entity.id
_entity.type
_entity.pdbx_description
1 polymer ?
#
loop_
_entity_poly.entity_id
_entity_poly.type
_entity_poly.pdbx_seq_one_letter_code
_entity_poly.pdbx_strand_id
1 'polypeptide(L)'
;KSLLSNRVISGLVGGYADASDYLSGQTKFNKDLGRVATWVIDDTTSAASFQDQRKATELIKRAVANPRVEYQAKYADSLSIPWTGRVVMSLNMDINSLAVLPSLDSSNRDKLMALKVCDNATSKFPRNSILEKTIEEELPYFAKFLCDWEIPSDIEGDSRFGVKSFIDSTIEEAAYDNSSRSTVAELVEFFVKRCRDLNEDLSFWTGTLTEFQVAVHEFNNGRNVGQSNNLEFVRRGMATLEEAGKNNPNLRPVFSKGKGGGKIWEISLDSSYDIDVMTQTSPASAMTV
;
A
#
# COMPACT_ATOMS: atom_id res chain seq x y z
N LYS A 1 -10.28 14.51 -1.17
CA LYS A 1 -8.93 14.15 -0.68
C LYS A 1 -7.88 14.97 -1.40
N SER A 2 -7.81 14.91 -2.70
CA SER A 2 -6.84 15.63 -3.55
C SER A 2 -6.85 17.16 -3.37
N LEU A 3 -8.00 17.74 -3.02
CA LEU A 3 -8.09 19.19 -2.73
C LEU A 3 -7.23 19.58 -1.52
N LEU A 4 -7.21 18.77 -0.46
CA LEU A 4 -6.38 19.02 0.71
C LEU A 4 -4.88 19.00 0.35
N SER A 5 -4.42 17.97 -0.37
CA SER A 5 -3.02 17.84 -0.76
C SER A 5 -2.60 18.90 -1.78
N ASN A 6 -3.41 19.11 -2.84
CA ASN A 6 -3.01 19.87 -4.01
C ASN A 6 -3.29 21.38 -3.88
N ARG A 7 -4.21 21.79 -3.00
CA ARG A 7 -4.58 23.20 -2.82
C ARG A 7 -4.16 23.75 -1.45
N VAL A 8 -4.44 23.00 -0.38
CA VAL A 8 -4.17 23.52 0.97
C VAL A 8 -2.72 23.28 1.36
N ILE A 9 -2.29 22.00 1.45
CA ILE A 9 -0.93 21.67 1.90
C ILE A 9 0.10 22.24 0.94
N SER A 10 -0.07 22.04 -0.37
CA SER A 10 0.86 22.54 -1.36
C SER A 10 0.96 24.07 -1.38
N GLY A 11 -0.17 24.75 -1.19
CA GLY A 11 -0.20 26.21 -1.10
C GLY A 11 0.55 26.76 0.11
N LEU A 12 0.53 26.04 1.25
CA LEU A 12 1.23 26.42 2.47
C LEU A 12 2.76 26.22 2.36
N VAL A 13 3.23 25.20 1.63
CA VAL A 13 4.63 24.79 1.63
C VAL A 13 5.36 24.99 0.30
N GLY A 14 4.75 25.68 -0.66
CA GLY A 14 5.42 26.10 -1.90
C GLY A 14 5.31 25.11 -3.06
N GLY A 15 4.24 24.35 -3.13
CA GLY A 15 3.91 23.51 -4.28
C GLY A 15 3.98 22.01 -4.04
N TYR A 16 3.52 21.26 -5.03
CA TYR A 16 3.58 19.80 -5.03
C TYR A 16 4.00 19.25 -6.38
N ALA A 17 4.44 18.00 -6.40
CA ALA A 17 4.63 17.22 -7.62
C ALA A 17 4.05 15.82 -7.45
N ASP A 18 3.52 15.28 -8.53
CA ASP A 18 3.08 13.88 -8.59
C ASP A 18 4.31 12.95 -8.53
N ALA A 19 4.34 12.11 -7.53
CA ALA A 19 5.42 11.16 -7.28
C ALA A 19 5.00 9.71 -7.55
N SER A 20 3.83 9.48 -8.11
CA SER A 20 3.25 8.15 -8.30
C SER A 20 4.19 7.22 -9.07
N ASP A 21 4.68 7.62 -10.23
CA ASP A 21 5.59 6.81 -11.04
C ASP A 21 6.94 6.56 -10.38
N TYR A 22 7.48 7.56 -9.68
CA TYR A 22 8.76 7.43 -8.99
C TYR A 22 8.65 6.51 -7.77
N LEU A 23 7.66 6.74 -6.93
CA LEU A 23 7.47 5.96 -5.70
C LEU A 23 6.96 4.53 -5.96
N SER A 24 6.29 4.29 -7.08
CA SER A 24 5.96 2.92 -7.53
C SER A 24 7.14 2.20 -8.20
N GLY A 25 8.24 2.91 -8.45
CA GLY A 25 9.43 2.35 -9.11
C GLY A 25 9.33 2.21 -10.62
N GLN A 26 8.30 2.80 -11.25
CA GLN A 26 8.13 2.79 -12.71
C GLN A 26 9.16 3.70 -13.41
N THR A 27 9.66 4.72 -12.74
CA THR A 27 10.72 5.58 -13.22
C THR A 27 11.83 5.77 -12.19
N LYS A 28 13.05 6.01 -12.66
CA LYS A 28 14.18 6.42 -11.83
C LYS A 28 14.34 7.96 -11.79
N PHE A 29 13.65 8.64 -12.70
CA PHE A 29 13.81 10.08 -12.87
C PHE A 29 12.86 10.84 -11.95
N ASN A 30 13.40 11.75 -11.17
CA ASN A 30 12.68 12.52 -10.19
C ASN A 30 13.01 14.04 -10.24
N LYS A 31 13.37 14.51 -11.43
CA LYS A 31 13.78 15.91 -11.65
C LYS A 31 12.78 16.93 -11.10
N ASP A 32 11.51 16.71 -11.31
CA ASP A 32 10.47 17.66 -10.92
C ASP A 32 10.13 17.54 -9.41
N LEU A 33 10.41 16.39 -8.81
CA LEU A 33 10.20 16.13 -7.38
C LEU A 33 11.18 16.91 -6.50
N GLY A 34 12.39 17.21 -7.00
CA GLY A 34 13.41 17.96 -6.24
C GLY A 34 13.14 19.44 -6.09
N ARG A 35 12.07 19.96 -6.72
CA ARG A 35 11.74 21.40 -6.70
C ARG A 35 10.66 21.77 -5.70
N VAL A 36 10.00 20.79 -5.11
CA VAL A 36 8.84 20.98 -4.25
C VAL A 36 9.01 20.27 -2.92
N ALA A 37 8.37 20.77 -1.88
CA ALA A 37 8.40 20.18 -0.55
C ALA A 37 7.34 19.08 -0.35
N THR A 38 6.35 18.97 -1.25
CA THR A 38 5.27 17.99 -1.13
C THR A 38 5.28 17.05 -2.33
N TRP A 39 5.47 15.76 -2.08
CA TRP A 39 5.27 14.70 -3.05
C TRP A 39 3.89 14.10 -2.85
N VAL A 40 3.11 14.04 -3.91
CA VAL A 40 1.72 13.57 -3.85
C VAL A 40 1.60 12.25 -4.60
N ILE A 41 0.89 11.30 -4.01
CA ILE A 41 0.34 10.13 -4.67
C ILE A 41 -1.17 10.29 -4.63
N ASP A 42 -1.79 10.46 -5.79
CA ASP A 42 -3.24 10.66 -5.90
C ASP A 42 -3.84 9.56 -6.76
N ASP A 43 -4.73 8.79 -6.15
CA ASP A 43 -5.63 7.80 -6.77
C ASP A 43 -4.95 6.85 -7.81
N THR A 44 -3.73 6.41 -7.53
CA THR A 44 -3.03 5.46 -8.39
C THR A 44 -3.72 4.09 -8.33
N THR A 45 -4.37 3.74 -9.42
CA THR A 45 -5.02 2.44 -9.65
C THR A 45 -4.08 1.37 -10.22
N SER A 46 -2.79 1.63 -10.27
CA SER A 46 -1.86 0.61 -10.75
C SER A 46 -1.87 -0.56 -9.77
N ALA A 47 -2.45 -1.67 -10.21
CA ALA A 47 -2.30 -2.98 -9.57
C ALA A 47 -0.80 -3.31 -9.56
N ALA A 48 -0.09 -2.76 -8.59
CA ALA A 48 1.31 -3.02 -8.40
C ALA A 48 1.46 -4.50 -8.03
N SER A 49 2.36 -5.18 -8.70
CA SER A 49 2.78 -6.51 -8.26
C SER A 49 3.30 -6.41 -6.81
N PHE A 50 3.32 -7.51 -6.09
CA PHE A 50 3.90 -7.53 -4.74
C PHE A 50 5.34 -7.00 -4.69
N GLN A 51 6.14 -7.26 -5.74
CA GLN A 51 7.48 -6.70 -5.85
C GLN A 51 7.48 -5.17 -5.98
N ASP A 52 6.50 -4.61 -6.67
CA ASP A 52 6.37 -3.16 -6.81
C ASP A 52 5.92 -2.52 -5.49
N GLN A 53 5.06 -3.18 -4.72
CA GLN A 53 4.69 -2.76 -3.36
C GLN A 53 5.90 -2.70 -2.42
N ARG A 54 6.77 -3.71 -2.45
CA ARG A 54 8.03 -3.68 -1.68
C ARG A 54 8.93 -2.55 -2.10
N LYS A 55 9.11 -2.33 -3.41
CA LYS A 55 9.91 -1.21 -3.93
C LYS A 55 9.32 0.13 -3.51
N ALA A 56 8.00 0.30 -3.65
CA ALA A 56 7.31 1.51 -3.23
C ALA A 56 7.50 1.77 -1.73
N THR A 57 7.32 0.75 -0.88
CA THR A 57 7.57 0.84 0.56
C THR A 57 9.00 1.29 0.86
N GLU A 58 9.99 0.71 0.21
CA GLU A 58 11.41 1.08 0.38
C GLU A 58 11.68 2.53 -0.05
N LEU A 59 11.12 2.97 -1.19
CA LEU A 59 11.29 4.33 -1.68
C LEU A 59 10.61 5.35 -0.77
N ILE A 60 9.41 5.05 -0.27
CA ILE A 60 8.70 5.90 0.69
C ILE A 60 9.48 5.99 2.00
N LYS A 61 9.98 4.86 2.53
CA LYS A 61 10.86 4.86 3.72
C LYS A 61 12.07 5.75 3.53
N ARG A 62 12.74 5.67 2.39
CA ARG A 62 13.90 6.51 2.08
C ARG A 62 13.51 7.99 2.00
N ALA A 63 12.41 8.30 1.33
CA ALA A 63 11.92 9.67 1.19
C ALA A 63 11.52 10.30 2.52
N VAL A 64 10.99 9.52 3.47
CA VAL A 64 10.57 10.03 4.78
C VAL A 64 11.71 10.07 5.80
N ALA A 65 12.63 9.08 5.76
CA ALA A 65 13.65 8.91 6.79
C ALA A 65 14.97 9.60 6.50
N ASN A 66 15.31 9.84 5.23
CA ASN A 66 16.61 10.38 4.86
C ASN A 66 16.60 11.91 4.80
N PRO A 67 17.63 12.58 5.35
CA PRO A 67 17.76 14.03 5.25
C PRO A 67 18.20 14.52 3.86
N ARG A 68 18.48 13.59 2.97
CA ARG A 68 18.90 13.87 1.59
C ARG A 68 18.23 12.92 0.62
N VAL A 69 17.89 13.41 -0.57
CA VAL A 69 17.35 12.64 -1.68
C VAL A 69 18.27 12.75 -2.88
N GLU A 70 18.50 11.62 -3.54
CA GLU A 70 19.18 11.61 -4.83
C GLU A 70 18.23 12.11 -5.92
N TYR A 71 18.71 13.09 -6.64
CA TYR A 71 18.02 13.76 -7.70
C TYR A 71 18.61 13.33 -9.04
N GLN A 72 17.80 12.74 -9.89
CA GLN A 72 18.24 12.24 -11.17
C GLN A 72 17.37 12.79 -12.31
N ALA A 73 17.99 13.53 -13.21
CA ALA A 73 17.40 13.93 -14.47
C ALA A 73 17.80 12.94 -15.58
N LYS A 74 17.00 12.89 -16.65
CA LYS A 74 17.35 12.10 -17.84
C LYS A 74 18.60 12.68 -18.48
N TYR A 75 19.58 11.85 -18.75
CA TYR A 75 20.88 12.24 -19.35
C TYR A 75 21.74 13.20 -18.50
N ALA A 76 21.59 13.17 -17.19
CA ALA A 76 22.42 13.96 -16.29
C ALA A 76 22.91 13.09 -15.11
N ASP A 77 24.02 13.51 -14.52
CA ASP A 77 24.54 12.88 -13.30
C ASP A 77 23.57 13.07 -12.13
N SER A 78 23.56 12.11 -11.21
CA SER A 78 22.74 12.21 -10.01
C SER A 78 23.32 13.27 -9.06
N LEU A 79 22.45 14.03 -8.44
CA LEU A 79 22.80 15.06 -7.46
C LEU A 79 22.09 14.76 -6.14
N SER A 80 22.84 14.74 -5.05
CA SER A 80 22.27 14.60 -3.72
C SER A 80 21.89 15.97 -3.15
N ILE A 81 20.61 16.18 -2.86
CA ILE A 81 20.09 17.44 -2.32
C ILE A 81 19.56 17.25 -0.89
N PRO A 82 19.63 18.29 -0.01
CA PRO A 82 18.92 18.27 1.26
C PRO A 82 17.42 18.10 1.03
N TRP A 83 16.78 17.27 1.87
CA TRP A 83 15.36 16.97 1.75
C TRP A 83 14.66 17.16 3.09
N THR A 84 13.63 17.98 3.09
CA THR A 84 12.77 18.26 4.26
C THR A 84 11.30 18.11 3.92
N GLY A 85 11.00 17.56 2.74
CA GLY A 85 9.63 17.41 2.25
C GLY A 85 8.84 16.30 2.92
N ARG A 86 7.60 16.18 2.48
CA ARG A 86 6.63 15.18 2.96
C ARG A 86 5.99 14.47 1.78
N VAL A 87 5.62 13.22 2.01
CA VAL A 87 4.81 12.43 1.07
C VAL A 87 3.36 12.46 1.55
N VAL A 88 2.45 12.85 0.69
CA VAL A 88 1.00 12.87 0.95
C VAL A 88 0.33 11.88 0.00
N MET A 89 -0.44 10.97 0.55
CA MET A 89 -1.17 9.96 -0.23
C MET A 89 -2.67 10.17 -0.09
N SER A 90 -3.38 10.25 -1.21
CA SER A 90 -4.84 10.30 -1.27
C SER A 90 -5.35 8.98 -1.84
N LEU A 91 -5.69 8.03 -0.97
CA LEU A 91 -6.04 6.67 -1.37
C LEU A 91 -7.53 6.38 -1.14
N ASN A 92 -8.10 5.47 -1.91
CA ASN A 92 -9.40 4.89 -1.64
C ASN A 92 -9.27 3.75 -0.63
N MET A 93 -10.39 3.37 0.01
CA MET A 93 -10.40 2.28 1.01
C MET A 93 -10.52 0.89 0.37
N ASP A 94 -10.33 0.78 -0.94
CA ASP A 94 -10.29 -0.52 -1.62
C ASP A 94 -8.91 -1.18 -1.50
N ILE A 95 -8.89 -2.49 -1.68
CA ILE A 95 -7.71 -3.33 -1.49
C ILE A 95 -6.53 -2.89 -2.39
N ASN A 96 -6.81 -2.51 -3.64
CA ASN A 96 -5.77 -2.15 -4.60
C ASN A 96 -5.13 -0.80 -4.25
N SER A 97 -5.96 0.18 -3.86
CA SER A 97 -5.48 1.50 -3.42
C SER A 97 -4.66 1.40 -2.14
N LEU A 98 -5.09 0.58 -1.17
CA LEU A 98 -4.35 0.37 0.09
C LEU A 98 -3.06 -0.45 -0.09
N ALA A 99 -2.90 -1.16 -1.20
CA ALA A 99 -1.68 -1.89 -1.50
C ALA A 99 -0.42 -0.99 -1.65
N VAL A 100 -0.61 0.30 -1.90
CA VAL A 100 0.47 1.29 -1.98
C VAL A 100 0.95 1.73 -0.59
N LEU A 101 0.16 1.51 0.47
CA LEU A 101 0.58 1.87 1.82
C LEU A 101 1.81 1.05 2.23
N PRO A 102 2.83 1.71 2.82
CA PRO A 102 3.90 1.00 3.49
C PRO A 102 3.36 0.07 4.58
N SER A 103 4.05 -1.03 4.83
CA SER A 103 3.68 -1.91 5.94
C SER A 103 3.61 -1.10 7.26
N LEU A 104 2.53 -1.28 8.02
CA LEU A 104 2.32 -0.60 9.30
C LEU A 104 3.03 -1.31 10.46
N ASP A 105 4.23 -1.84 10.20
CA ASP A 105 5.09 -2.45 11.21
C ASP A 105 5.73 -1.39 12.13
N SER A 106 6.35 -1.85 13.21
CA SER A 106 6.98 -0.98 14.20
C SER A 106 8.07 -0.05 13.64
N SER A 107 8.66 -0.41 12.49
CA SER A 107 9.70 0.39 11.85
C SER A 107 9.17 1.58 11.04
N ASN A 108 7.87 1.59 10.74
CA ASN A 108 7.23 2.61 9.90
C ASN A 108 6.14 3.39 10.62
N ARG A 109 5.54 2.79 11.66
CA ARG A 109 4.37 3.33 12.35
C ARG A 109 4.61 4.75 12.86
N ASP A 110 5.82 5.03 13.36
CA ASP A 110 6.23 6.35 13.84
C ASP A 110 6.35 7.43 12.76
N LYS A 111 6.37 7.02 11.50
CA LYS A 111 6.58 7.89 10.32
C LYS A 111 5.31 8.19 9.54
N LEU A 112 4.19 7.57 9.93
CA LEU A 112 2.94 7.61 9.19
C LEU A 112 1.84 8.29 10.01
N MET A 113 1.05 9.10 9.31
CA MET A 113 -0.22 9.60 9.79
C MET A 113 -1.29 9.20 8.78
N ALA A 114 -2.23 8.35 9.18
CA ALA A 114 -3.31 7.88 8.33
C ALA A 114 -4.66 8.34 8.84
N LEU A 115 -5.31 9.21 8.08
CA LEU A 115 -6.58 9.87 8.43
C LEU A 115 -7.68 9.38 7.49
N LYS A 116 -8.79 8.96 8.06
CA LYS A 116 -10.00 8.63 7.30
C LYS A 116 -10.86 9.87 7.11
N VAL A 117 -11.17 10.17 5.85
CA VAL A 117 -12.08 11.28 5.51
C VAL A 117 -13.52 10.81 5.69
N CYS A 118 -14.35 11.59 6.38
CA CYS A 118 -15.77 11.31 6.55
C CYS A 118 -16.54 11.50 5.23
N ASP A 119 -17.46 10.61 4.91
CA ASP A 119 -18.23 10.62 3.66
C ASP A 119 -19.12 11.87 3.51
N ASN A 120 -19.54 12.45 4.63
CA ASN A 120 -20.42 13.64 4.65
C ASN A 120 -19.67 14.98 4.53
N ALA A 121 -18.35 14.98 4.43
CA ALA A 121 -17.56 16.21 4.44
C ALA A 121 -17.83 17.10 3.21
N THR A 122 -18.12 16.50 2.06
CA THR A 122 -18.27 17.22 0.78
C THR A 122 -19.64 17.84 0.56
N SER A 123 -20.67 17.41 1.28
CA SER A 123 -22.05 17.92 1.11
C SER A 123 -22.22 19.40 1.48
N LYS A 124 -21.29 19.96 2.24
CA LYS A 124 -21.30 21.36 2.70
C LYS A 124 -20.42 22.29 1.85
N PHE A 125 -19.69 21.76 0.90
CA PHE A 125 -18.82 22.59 0.08
C PHE A 125 -19.56 23.28 -1.06
N PRO A 126 -19.20 24.53 -1.40
CA PRO A 126 -19.69 25.20 -2.58
C PRO A 126 -19.18 24.53 -3.86
N ARG A 127 -19.63 24.98 -5.02
CA ARG A 127 -19.14 24.50 -6.32
C ARG A 127 -17.62 24.68 -6.41
N ASN A 128 -16.93 23.76 -7.09
CA ASN A 128 -15.46 23.70 -7.14
C ASN A 128 -14.77 25.03 -7.45
N SER A 129 -15.26 25.82 -8.42
CA SER A 129 -14.65 27.09 -8.77
C SER A 129 -14.74 28.15 -7.66
N ILE A 130 -15.83 28.14 -6.90
CA ILE A 130 -16.01 29.04 -5.74
C ILE A 130 -15.11 28.52 -4.59
N LEU A 131 -15.09 27.20 -4.37
CA LEU A 131 -14.28 26.58 -3.32
C LEU A 131 -12.79 26.84 -3.51
N GLU A 132 -12.27 26.67 -4.73
CA GLU A 132 -10.86 26.93 -5.04
C GLU A 132 -10.48 28.38 -4.75
N LYS A 133 -11.30 29.33 -5.21
CA LYS A 133 -11.08 30.76 -4.95
C LYS A 133 -11.13 31.08 -3.46
N THR A 134 -12.09 30.51 -2.73
CA THR A 134 -12.21 30.71 -1.28
C THR A 134 -10.97 30.17 -0.56
N ILE A 135 -10.49 29.00 -0.95
CA ILE A 135 -9.25 28.45 -0.37
C ILE A 135 -8.06 29.38 -0.62
N GLU A 136 -7.88 29.89 -1.84
CA GLU A 136 -6.80 30.82 -2.17
C GLU A 136 -6.86 32.10 -1.33
N GLU A 137 -8.07 32.64 -1.12
CA GLU A 137 -8.30 33.84 -0.32
C GLU A 137 -8.09 33.59 1.19
N GLU A 138 -8.43 32.42 1.72
CA GLU A 138 -8.33 32.07 3.13
C GLU A 138 -6.95 31.52 3.53
N LEU A 139 -6.19 30.99 2.58
CA LEU A 139 -4.91 30.32 2.84
C LEU A 139 -3.90 31.16 3.66
N PRO A 140 -3.73 32.46 3.43
CA PRO A 140 -2.84 33.29 4.24
C PRO A 140 -3.27 33.38 5.70
N TYR A 141 -4.56 33.42 5.97
CA TYR A 141 -5.09 33.44 7.33
C TYR A 141 -4.91 32.10 8.02
N PHE A 142 -5.10 31.01 7.29
CA PHE A 142 -4.85 29.68 7.79
C PHE A 142 -3.34 29.47 8.07
N ALA A 143 -2.46 29.94 7.19
CA ALA A 143 -1.01 29.93 7.45
C ALA A 143 -0.66 30.68 8.74
N LYS A 144 -1.24 31.86 8.96
CA LYS A 144 -1.04 32.63 10.21
C LYS A 144 -1.56 31.85 11.42
N PHE A 145 -2.75 31.25 11.33
CA PHE A 145 -3.28 30.41 12.41
C PHE A 145 -2.31 29.26 12.75
N LEU A 146 -1.76 28.57 11.74
CA LEU A 146 -0.81 27.47 11.97
C LEU A 146 0.52 27.95 12.59
N CYS A 147 0.99 29.14 12.25
CA CYS A 147 2.19 29.73 12.87
C CYS A 147 1.98 30.07 14.35
N ASP A 148 0.77 30.45 14.71
CA ASP A 148 0.43 30.84 16.09
C ASP A 148 -0.07 29.65 16.92
N TRP A 149 -0.34 28.48 16.27
CA TRP A 149 -0.89 27.31 16.95
C TRP A 149 0.18 26.58 17.75
N GLU A 150 -0.05 26.40 19.02
CA GLU A 150 0.80 25.59 19.88
C GLU A 150 0.35 24.13 19.81
N ILE A 151 1.30 23.23 19.62
CA ILE A 151 1.02 21.79 19.58
C ILE A 151 0.61 21.34 20.99
N PRO A 152 -0.61 20.79 21.16
CA PRO A 152 -1.03 20.24 22.45
C PRO A 152 -0.10 19.13 22.94
N SER A 153 0.22 19.13 24.23
CA SER A 153 1.19 18.22 24.84
C SER A 153 0.81 16.74 24.73
N ASP A 154 -0.47 16.43 24.59
CA ASP A 154 -0.97 15.07 24.40
C ASP A 154 -0.69 14.49 23.02
N ILE A 155 -0.51 15.35 22.00
CA ILE A 155 -0.15 14.96 20.63
C ILE A 155 1.29 15.32 20.27
N GLU A 156 2.02 16.01 21.13
CA GLU A 156 3.44 16.30 20.94
C GLU A 156 4.24 15.00 20.87
N GLY A 157 5.05 14.86 19.84
CA GLY A 157 5.88 13.70 19.58
C GLY A 157 7.33 13.92 19.97
N ASP A 158 8.19 13.02 19.50
CA ASP A 158 9.62 13.15 19.68
C ASP A 158 10.20 14.32 18.82
N SER A 159 11.45 14.66 19.11
CA SER A 159 12.15 15.74 18.42
C SER A 159 12.33 15.54 16.91
N ARG A 160 12.10 14.32 16.40
CA ARG A 160 12.31 13.99 15.00
C ARG A 160 11.12 14.35 14.10
N PHE A 161 9.90 14.09 14.57
CA PHE A 161 8.70 14.29 13.77
C PHE A 161 7.76 15.37 14.31
N GLY A 162 7.97 15.79 15.55
CA GLY A 162 7.24 16.90 16.21
C GLY A 162 5.86 16.50 16.75
N VAL A 163 5.18 15.55 16.13
CA VAL A 163 3.87 15.06 16.57
C VAL A 163 3.84 13.53 16.65
N LYS A 164 2.99 12.99 17.51
CA LYS A 164 2.76 11.55 17.59
C LYS A 164 2.10 11.06 16.31
N SER A 165 2.48 9.87 15.87
CA SER A 165 1.81 9.20 14.76
C SER A 165 0.36 8.87 15.12
N PHE A 166 -0.52 8.97 14.13
CA PHE A 166 -1.91 8.57 14.25
C PHE A 166 -2.30 7.70 13.05
N ILE A 167 -2.92 6.58 13.32
CA ILE A 167 -3.44 5.69 12.28
C ILE A 167 -4.88 5.35 12.66
N ASP A 168 -5.82 5.72 11.80
CA ASP A 168 -7.22 5.33 11.94
C ASP A 168 -7.34 3.80 11.98
N SER A 169 -8.07 3.27 12.96
CA SER A 169 -8.16 1.83 13.21
C SER A 169 -8.73 1.05 12.02
N THR A 170 -9.63 1.65 11.24
CA THR A 170 -10.20 0.99 10.05
C THR A 170 -9.18 0.91 8.90
N ILE A 171 -8.27 1.89 8.79
CA ILE A 171 -7.16 1.85 7.82
C ILE A 171 -6.13 0.81 8.27
N GLU A 172 -5.81 0.77 9.55
CA GLU A 172 -4.87 -0.20 10.11
C GLU A 172 -5.33 -1.64 9.89
N GLU A 173 -6.61 -1.91 10.14
CA GLU A 173 -7.22 -3.23 9.93
C GLU A 173 -7.19 -3.64 8.44
N ALA A 174 -7.61 -2.74 7.55
CA ALA A 174 -7.60 -2.98 6.11
C ALA A 174 -6.17 -3.18 5.54
N ALA A 175 -5.20 -2.41 6.02
CA ALA A 175 -3.79 -2.56 5.63
C ALA A 175 -3.20 -3.87 6.14
N TYR A 176 -3.56 -4.31 7.36
CA TYR A 176 -3.14 -5.59 7.89
C TYR A 176 -3.71 -6.76 7.07
N ASP A 177 -4.99 -6.72 6.74
CA ASP A 177 -5.64 -7.75 5.93
C ASP A 177 -5.04 -7.83 4.51
N ASN A 178 -4.71 -6.68 3.92
CA ASN A 178 -4.03 -6.63 2.63
C ASN A 178 -2.60 -7.21 2.68
N SER A 179 -1.84 -6.88 3.72
CA SER A 179 -0.49 -7.44 3.95
C SER A 179 -0.53 -8.94 4.17
N SER A 180 -1.48 -9.44 4.95
CA SER A 180 -1.65 -10.88 5.19
C SER A 180 -2.04 -11.62 3.91
N ARG A 181 -2.88 -11.04 3.08
CA ARG A 181 -3.26 -11.60 1.78
C ARG A 181 -2.05 -11.76 0.86
N SER A 182 -1.24 -10.72 0.70
CA SER A 182 -0.07 -10.75 -0.18
C SER A 182 0.95 -11.80 0.26
N THR A 183 1.28 -11.83 1.55
CA THR A 183 2.23 -12.80 2.10
C THR A 183 1.70 -14.23 1.97
N VAL A 184 0.41 -14.44 2.23
CA VAL A 184 -0.19 -15.76 2.13
C VAL A 184 -0.34 -16.20 0.68
N ALA A 185 -0.57 -15.28 -0.27
CA ALA A 185 -0.53 -15.60 -1.69
C ALA A 185 0.83 -16.16 -2.11
N GLU A 186 1.93 -15.53 -1.69
CA GLU A 186 3.28 -16.07 -1.95
C GLU A 186 3.51 -17.45 -1.32
N LEU A 187 3.03 -17.64 -0.09
CA LEU A 187 3.10 -18.95 0.57
C LEU A 187 2.31 -20.02 -0.19
N VAL A 188 1.14 -19.66 -0.68
CA VAL A 188 0.29 -20.56 -1.50
C VAL A 188 1.00 -20.92 -2.81
N GLU A 189 1.57 -19.95 -3.52
CA GLU A 189 2.29 -20.21 -4.76
C GLU A 189 3.54 -21.09 -4.55
N PHE A 190 4.32 -20.79 -3.51
CA PHE A 190 5.46 -21.64 -3.11
C PHE A 190 5.00 -23.08 -2.82
N PHE A 191 3.93 -23.22 -2.05
CA PHE A 191 3.34 -24.51 -1.69
C PHE A 191 2.85 -25.29 -2.91
N VAL A 192 2.11 -24.63 -3.80
CA VAL A 192 1.55 -25.22 -5.03
C VAL A 192 2.70 -25.73 -5.93
N LYS A 193 3.74 -24.93 -6.13
CA LYS A 193 4.90 -25.33 -6.91
C LYS A 193 5.51 -26.61 -6.35
N ARG A 194 5.67 -26.70 -5.04
CA ARG A 194 6.20 -27.89 -4.37
C ARG A 194 5.29 -29.12 -4.46
N CYS A 195 3.97 -28.92 -4.35
CA CYS A 195 3.01 -30.02 -4.54
C CYS A 195 3.09 -30.60 -5.96
N ARG A 196 3.21 -29.75 -6.98
CA ARG A 196 3.37 -30.19 -8.38
C ARG A 196 4.70 -30.89 -8.63
N ASP A 197 5.79 -30.42 -8.04
CA ASP A 197 7.10 -31.10 -8.13
C ASP A 197 7.05 -32.54 -7.58
N LEU A 198 6.17 -32.80 -6.62
CA LEU A 198 5.99 -34.12 -6.02
C LEU A 198 4.97 -35.00 -6.74
N ASN A 199 3.93 -34.42 -7.30
CA ASN A 199 2.86 -35.13 -8.02
C ASN A 199 2.15 -34.20 -9.00
N GLU A 200 2.49 -34.33 -10.29
CA GLU A 200 1.93 -33.51 -11.38
C GLU A 200 0.45 -33.79 -11.67
N ASP A 201 -0.07 -34.93 -11.26
CA ASP A 201 -1.46 -35.34 -11.55
C ASP A 201 -2.50 -34.75 -10.58
N LEU A 202 -2.07 -34.08 -9.51
CA LEU A 202 -2.96 -33.48 -8.54
C LEU A 202 -3.56 -32.16 -9.04
N SER A 203 -4.89 -32.10 -9.13
CA SER A 203 -5.60 -30.86 -9.50
C SER A 203 -5.85 -29.93 -8.32
N PHE A 204 -5.99 -30.47 -7.10
CA PHE A 204 -6.28 -29.73 -5.89
C PHE A 204 -5.56 -30.32 -4.69
N TRP A 205 -5.13 -29.44 -3.79
CA TRP A 205 -4.76 -29.81 -2.43
C TRP A 205 -5.92 -29.51 -1.49
N THR A 206 -6.17 -30.38 -0.51
CA THR A 206 -7.22 -30.22 0.50
C THR A 206 -6.67 -30.53 1.87
N GLY A 207 -6.86 -29.61 2.83
CA GLY A 207 -6.40 -29.81 4.21
C GLY A 207 -6.79 -28.69 5.15
N THR A 208 -6.44 -28.87 6.41
CA THR A 208 -6.57 -27.84 7.44
C THR A 208 -5.46 -26.80 7.32
N LEU A 209 -5.64 -25.65 7.96
CA LEU A 209 -4.64 -24.60 7.99
C LEU A 209 -3.33 -25.06 8.68
N THR A 210 -3.46 -25.92 9.69
CA THR A 210 -2.31 -26.49 10.39
C THR A 210 -1.52 -27.44 9.47
N GLU A 211 -2.20 -28.27 8.70
CA GLU A 211 -1.55 -29.15 7.70
C GLU A 211 -0.85 -28.33 6.61
N PHE A 212 -1.46 -27.24 6.15
CA PHE A 212 -0.82 -26.31 5.21
C PHE A 212 0.46 -25.71 5.80
N GLN A 213 0.41 -25.23 7.05
CA GLN A 213 1.60 -24.66 7.70
C GLN A 213 2.72 -25.70 7.88
N VAL A 214 2.37 -26.92 8.31
CA VAL A 214 3.35 -28.01 8.46
C VAL A 214 4.00 -28.32 7.11
N ALA A 215 3.21 -28.46 6.06
CA ALA A 215 3.71 -28.76 4.73
C ALA A 215 4.60 -27.61 4.17
N VAL A 216 4.21 -26.34 4.34
CA VAL A 216 5.05 -25.18 3.96
C VAL A 216 6.39 -25.22 4.71
N HIS A 217 6.37 -25.54 6.01
CA HIS A 217 7.59 -25.64 6.83
C HIS A 217 8.50 -26.77 6.35
N GLU A 218 7.95 -27.96 6.09
CA GLU A 218 8.69 -29.11 5.57
C GLU A 218 9.27 -28.81 4.19
N PHE A 219 8.51 -28.21 3.28
CA PHE A 219 8.99 -27.84 1.94
C PHE A 219 10.11 -26.81 1.95
N ASN A 220 10.21 -26.01 3.01
CA ASN A 220 11.28 -25.04 3.21
C ASN A 220 12.43 -25.54 4.09
N ASN A 221 12.62 -26.86 4.22
CA ASN A 221 13.67 -27.50 5.02
C ASN A 221 13.71 -27.02 6.47
N GLY A 222 12.55 -26.81 7.08
CA GLY A 222 12.43 -26.36 8.46
C GLY A 222 12.73 -24.88 8.70
N ARG A 223 12.93 -24.09 7.64
CA ARG A 223 13.13 -22.64 7.78
C ARG A 223 11.77 -21.90 7.79
N ASN A 224 11.66 -20.89 8.63
CA ASN A 224 10.47 -20.04 8.65
C ASN A 224 10.38 -19.20 7.38
N VAL A 225 9.22 -19.20 6.76
CA VAL A 225 8.89 -18.34 5.64
C VAL A 225 8.04 -17.17 6.16
N GLY A 226 8.69 -16.05 6.48
CA GLY A 226 8.01 -14.85 6.97
C GLY A 226 7.14 -15.11 8.20
N GLN A 227 5.88 -14.71 8.15
CA GLN A 227 4.90 -14.91 9.23
C GLN A 227 4.11 -16.23 9.11
N SER A 228 4.61 -17.22 8.35
CA SER A 228 3.93 -18.51 8.14
C SER A 228 3.58 -19.25 9.44
N ASN A 229 4.31 -19.01 10.52
CA ASN A 229 4.05 -19.60 11.85
C ASN A 229 2.89 -18.92 12.61
N ASN A 230 2.44 -17.74 12.19
CA ASN A 230 1.30 -17.07 12.80
C ASN A 230 0.01 -17.59 12.16
N LEU A 231 -0.67 -18.51 12.85
CA LEU A 231 -1.90 -19.16 12.37
C LEU A 231 -3.00 -18.14 12.06
N GLU A 232 -3.16 -17.13 12.88
CA GLU A 232 -4.18 -16.08 12.69
C GLU A 232 -3.87 -15.23 11.45
N PHE A 233 -2.62 -14.88 11.24
CA PHE A 233 -2.17 -14.16 10.06
C PHE A 233 -2.44 -14.97 8.78
N VAL A 234 -2.07 -16.26 8.77
CA VAL A 234 -2.32 -17.15 7.63
C VAL A 234 -3.82 -17.35 7.41
N ARG A 235 -4.61 -17.50 8.48
CA ARG A 235 -6.07 -17.63 8.42
C ARG A 235 -6.73 -16.41 7.76
N ARG A 236 -6.33 -15.20 8.14
CA ARG A 236 -6.83 -13.95 7.54
C ARG A 236 -6.42 -13.83 6.07
N GLY A 237 -5.17 -14.09 5.76
CA GLY A 237 -4.70 -14.07 4.38
C GLY A 237 -5.42 -15.06 3.47
N MET A 238 -5.66 -16.28 3.92
CA MET A 238 -6.45 -17.28 3.18
C MET A 238 -7.90 -16.85 2.98
N ALA A 239 -8.53 -16.24 3.99
CA ALA A 239 -9.90 -15.74 3.88
C ALA A 239 -10.01 -14.57 2.89
N THR A 240 -9.02 -13.66 2.88
CA THR A 240 -8.99 -12.55 1.91
C THR A 240 -8.64 -13.02 0.49
N LEU A 241 -7.86 -14.09 0.33
CA LEU A 241 -7.65 -14.74 -0.98
C LEU A 241 -8.93 -15.39 -1.50
N GLU A 242 -9.65 -16.10 -0.63
CA GLU A 242 -10.96 -16.69 -0.99
C GLU A 242 -11.95 -15.63 -1.47
N GLU A 243 -12.05 -14.51 -0.75
CA GLU A 243 -12.94 -13.40 -1.12
C GLU A 243 -12.51 -12.71 -2.42
N ALA A 244 -11.21 -12.47 -2.58
CA ALA A 244 -10.67 -11.88 -3.80
C ALA A 244 -10.90 -12.78 -5.02
N GLY A 245 -10.77 -14.09 -4.87
CA GLY A 245 -11.00 -15.07 -5.94
C GLY A 245 -12.45 -15.11 -6.41
N LYS A 246 -13.43 -14.83 -5.55
CA LYS A 246 -14.85 -14.73 -5.97
C LYS A 246 -15.09 -13.60 -6.97
N ASN A 247 -14.31 -12.52 -6.86
CA ASN A 247 -14.47 -11.31 -7.67
C ASN A 247 -13.47 -11.25 -8.85
N ASN A 248 -12.49 -12.13 -8.89
CA ASN A 248 -11.48 -12.16 -9.95
C ASN A 248 -11.14 -13.60 -10.35
N PRO A 249 -11.69 -14.10 -11.47
CA PRO A 249 -11.46 -15.48 -11.94
C PRO A 249 -10.02 -15.76 -12.38
N ASN A 250 -9.17 -14.71 -12.51
CA ASN A 250 -7.76 -14.88 -12.85
C ASN A 250 -6.88 -15.17 -11.62
N LEU A 251 -7.43 -15.04 -10.42
CA LEU A 251 -6.70 -15.41 -9.21
C LEU A 251 -6.83 -16.91 -8.95
N ARG A 252 -5.76 -17.52 -8.41
CA ARG A 252 -5.77 -18.92 -8.02
C ARG A 252 -6.95 -19.21 -7.08
N PRO A 253 -7.81 -20.17 -7.42
CA PRO A 253 -8.93 -20.54 -6.58
C PRO A 253 -8.48 -21.11 -5.23
N VAL A 254 -8.92 -20.46 -4.15
CA VAL A 254 -8.78 -20.92 -2.78
C VAL A 254 -10.18 -20.95 -2.19
N PHE A 255 -10.61 -22.10 -1.74
CA PHE A 255 -11.96 -22.29 -1.19
C PHE A 255 -11.90 -22.81 0.23
N SER A 256 -12.93 -22.56 1.00
CA SER A 256 -13.07 -23.12 2.33
C SER A 256 -14.41 -23.83 2.54
N LYS A 257 -14.36 -24.96 3.25
CA LYS A 257 -15.54 -25.73 3.65
C LYS A 257 -15.53 -25.93 5.17
N GLY A 258 -16.68 -25.84 5.81
CA GLY A 258 -16.83 -26.02 7.26
C GLY A 258 -16.83 -24.70 8.05
N LYS A 259 -16.91 -24.78 9.38
CA LYS A 259 -16.95 -23.63 10.30
C LYS A 259 -15.95 -23.82 11.45
N GLY A 260 -15.38 -22.70 11.93
CA GLY A 260 -14.48 -22.69 13.09
C GLY A 260 -13.17 -23.44 12.88
N GLY A 261 -12.66 -24.10 13.92
CA GLY A 261 -11.37 -24.82 13.88
C GLY A 261 -11.32 -26.07 13.01
N GLY A 262 -12.48 -26.55 12.52
CA GLY A 262 -12.59 -27.64 11.55
C GLY A 262 -12.72 -27.18 10.10
N LYS A 263 -12.39 -25.93 9.78
CA LYS A 263 -12.42 -25.37 8.42
C LYS A 263 -11.36 -26.06 7.57
N ILE A 264 -11.78 -26.65 6.46
CA ILE A 264 -10.90 -27.30 5.47
C ILE A 264 -10.74 -26.33 4.30
N TRP A 265 -9.51 -26.20 3.83
CA TRP A 265 -9.14 -25.38 2.68
C TRP A 265 -8.85 -26.27 1.47
N GLU A 266 -9.26 -25.78 0.32
CA GLU A 266 -9.01 -26.39 -0.98
C GLU A 266 -8.29 -25.37 -1.86
N ILE A 267 -7.11 -25.72 -2.36
CA ILE A 267 -6.24 -24.86 -3.16
C ILE A 267 -6.06 -25.50 -4.53
N SER A 268 -6.37 -24.77 -5.61
CA SER A 268 -6.10 -25.25 -6.96
C SER A 268 -4.61 -25.35 -7.23
N LEU A 269 -4.17 -26.44 -7.82
CA LEU A 269 -2.78 -26.68 -8.23
C LEU A 269 -2.54 -26.39 -9.72
N ASP A 270 -3.53 -25.86 -10.44
CA ASP A 270 -3.45 -25.56 -11.87
C ASP A 270 -2.38 -24.48 -12.16
N SER A 271 -1.52 -24.74 -13.14
CA SER A 271 -0.43 -23.84 -13.57
C SER A 271 -0.92 -22.56 -14.26
N SER A 272 -2.17 -22.53 -14.75
CA SER A 272 -2.75 -21.33 -15.37
C SER A 272 -2.84 -20.11 -14.43
N TYR A 273 -2.73 -20.33 -13.12
CA TYR A 273 -2.78 -19.30 -12.08
C TYR A 273 -1.41 -18.90 -11.53
N ASP A 274 -0.30 -19.30 -12.13
CA ASP A 274 1.03 -18.96 -11.62
C ASP A 274 1.27 -17.43 -11.68
N ILE A 275 2.00 -16.92 -10.67
CA ILE A 275 2.20 -15.47 -10.45
C ILE A 275 2.76 -14.75 -11.68
N ASP A 276 3.59 -15.41 -12.49
CA ASP A 276 4.16 -14.84 -13.71
C ASP A 276 3.09 -14.48 -14.76
N VAL A 277 1.92 -15.12 -14.71
CA VAL A 277 0.76 -14.80 -15.56
C VAL A 277 -0.07 -13.68 -14.96
N MET A 278 -0.13 -13.57 -13.63
CA MET A 278 -0.89 -12.53 -12.92
C MET A 278 -0.30 -11.12 -13.09
N THR A 279 1.00 -11.00 -13.39
CA THR A 279 1.66 -9.70 -13.60
C THR A 279 1.41 -9.12 -14.99
N GLN A 280 0.88 -9.89 -15.94
CA GLN A 280 0.71 -9.47 -17.34
C GLN A 280 -0.73 -9.09 -17.73
N THR A 281 -1.73 -9.38 -16.92
CA THR A 281 -3.12 -9.01 -17.20
C THR A 281 -3.54 -7.72 -16.52
N SER A 282 -2.89 -6.60 -16.88
CA SER A 282 -3.56 -5.31 -16.84
C SER A 282 -4.50 -5.25 -18.05
N PRO A 283 -5.79 -4.95 -17.92
CA PRO A 283 -6.63 -4.67 -19.07
C PRO A 283 -6.19 -3.34 -19.68
N ALA A 284 -5.17 -3.41 -20.54
CA ALA A 284 -4.86 -2.31 -21.44
C ALA A 284 -5.93 -2.29 -22.52
N SER A 285 -6.65 -1.19 -22.57
CA SER A 285 -7.34 -0.62 -23.72
C SER A 285 -8.33 -1.54 -24.48
N ALA A 286 -9.59 -1.39 -24.12
CA ALA A 286 -10.65 -1.35 -25.12
C ALA A 286 -11.12 0.11 -25.26
N MET A 287 -10.29 0.93 -25.88
CA MET A 287 -10.74 2.13 -26.61
C MET A 287 -10.55 1.83 -28.08
N THR A 288 -11.63 1.43 -28.73
CA THR A 288 -11.74 1.43 -30.17
C THR A 288 -12.85 2.39 -30.56
N VAL A 289 -12.43 3.46 -31.24
CA VAL A 289 -13.14 4.40 -32.12
C VAL A 289 -14.34 5.16 -31.50
#